data_619211279bd02879877730d894b21399
#
_entry.id   619211279bd02879877730d894b21399
#
_cell.length_a   1.000
_cell.length_b   1.000
_cell.length_c   1.000
_cell.angle_alpha   90.00
_cell.angle_beta   90.00
_cell.angle_gamma   90.00
#
_symmetry.space_group_name_H-M   'P 1'
#
loop_
_entity.id
_entity.type
_entity.pdbx_description
1 polymer ?
#
loop_
_entity_poly.entity_id
_entity_poly.type
_entity_poly.pdbx_seq_one_letter_code
_entity_poly.pdbx_strand_id
1 'polypeptide(L)'
;MTLRLVLGVVVVTIISMTLQTPLTWISAYMVFFVTKENRVITTLTGIGLFLGATIGIATSLLFYRYTFDYPELRIPVMAASVFAGMFFSRVFAIGPLAFAIGYVLAVTQSMAETVRNTDELVRGLLWLWVIIVFPVAITVIINQTLSPTDPKPSASAKTKNSLFVPDAFTNPNYVRFGLKVALAAMSCYIMYMALDWPGIRTAFITCCFIALESTGATMRKARLRLAGCAIGGLLGFLAILYLVPCMESILSLVLLTAAGAALAGWVAAGSPRIAYAGLQIALAFFMCIFQGFAPETHFATIRNRVVGIVLGILVSAVVFQYLWPELEAGGERRAANS
;
A
#
# COMPACT_ATOMS: atom_id res chain seq x y z
N MET A 1 -1.50 21.15 2.14
CA MET A 1 -1.43 19.73 1.73
C MET A 1 -2.71 19.28 1.03
N THR A 2 -3.88 19.44 1.61
CA THR A 2 -5.17 18.97 1.04
C THR A 2 -5.44 19.48 -0.38
N LEU A 3 -5.22 20.76 -0.68
CA LEU A 3 -5.42 21.31 -2.04
C LEU A 3 -4.55 20.60 -3.09
N ARG A 4 -3.27 20.33 -2.78
CA ARG A 4 -2.36 19.62 -3.68
C ARG A 4 -2.81 18.18 -3.92
N LEU A 5 -3.35 17.50 -2.88
CA LEU A 5 -3.95 16.19 -2.99
C LEU A 5 -5.16 16.19 -3.93
N VAL A 6 -6.09 17.13 -3.72
CA VAL A 6 -7.29 17.26 -4.56
C VAL A 6 -6.92 17.51 -6.01
N LEU A 7 -6.06 18.49 -6.28
CA LEU A 7 -5.60 18.79 -7.63
C LEU A 7 -4.92 17.58 -8.29
N GLY A 8 -4.04 16.91 -7.55
CA GLY A 8 -3.37 15.71 -8.04
C GLY A 8 -4.34 14.60 -8.41
N VAL A 9 -5.32 14.32 -7.55
CA VAL A 9 -6.36 13.32 -7.81
C VAL A 9 -7.20 13.68 -9.01
N VAL A 10 -7.65 14.94 -9.11
CA VAL A 10 -8.45 15.42 -10.24
C VAL A 10 -7.70 15.25 -11.56
N VAL A 11 -6.46 15.75 -11.65
CA VAL A 11 -5.65 15.66 -12.87
C VAL A 11 -5.41 14.19 -13.25
N VAL A 12 -5.01 13.36 -12.27
CA VAL A 12 -4.78 11.92 -12.50
C VAL A 12 -6.05 11.23 -12.94
N THR A 13 -7.21 11.54 -12.34
CA THR A 13 -8.49 10.97 -12.73
C THR A 13 -8.88 11.33 -14.16
N ILE A 14 -8.76 12.62 -14.54
CA ILE A 14 -9.06 13.07 -15.91
C ILE A 14 -8.17 12.32 -16.92
N ILE A 15 -6.86 12.25 -16.67
CA ILE A 15 -5.93 11.56 -17.56
C ILE A 15 -6.25 10.06 -17.62
N SER A 16 -6.50 9.42 -16.48
CA SER A 16 -6.84 8.00 -16.42
C SER A 16 -8.11 7.68 -17.21
N MET A 17 -9.15 8.51 -17.10
CA MET A 17 -10.40 8.33 -17.84
C MET A 17 -10.21 8.59 -19.35
N THR A 18 -9.44 9.62 -19.71
CA THR A 18 -9.18 9.95 -21.12
C THR A 18 -8.37 8.86 -21.83
N LEU A 19 -7.37 8.30 -21.14
CA LEU A 19 -6.51 7.24 -21.67
C LEU A 19 -7.06 5.84 -21.41
N GLN A 20 -8.23 5.72 -20.78
CA GLN A 20 -8.84 4.44 -20.42
C GLN A 20 -7.88 3.51 -19.68
N THR A 21 -7.13 4.05 -18.71
CA THR A 21 -6.17 3.24 -17.93
C THR A 21 -6.92 2.30 -16.99
N PRO A 22 -6.51 1.03 -16.91
CA PRO A 22 -7.12 0.09 -15.96
C PRO A 22 -6.81 0.51 -14.52
N LEU A 23 -7.65 0.07 -13.57
CA LEU A 23 -7.42 0.26 -12.14
C LEU A 23 -7.17 1.71 -11.71
N THR A 24 -7.93 2.66 -12.24
CA THR A 24 -7.84 4.10 -11.97
C THR A 24 -7.78 4.43 -10.47
N TRP A 25 -8.43 3.62 -9.62
CA TRP A 25 -8.37 3.78 -8.17
C TRP A 25 -6.95 3.68 -7.58
N ILE A 26 -6.06 2.85 -8.19
CA ILE A 26 -4.65 2.78 -7.77
C ILE A 26 -3.96 4.08 -8.10
N SER A 27 -4.16 4.60 -9.32
CA SER A 27 -3.56 5.86 -9.77
C SER A 27 -3.98 7.03 -8.87
N ALA A 28 -5.26 7.14 -8.53
CA ALA A 28 -5.76 8.15 -7.61
C ALA A 28 -5.19 7.97 -6.19
N TYR A 29 -5.04 6.73 -5.73
CA TYR A 29 -4.44 6.44 -4.43
C TYR A 29 -2.94 6.75 -4.37
N MET A 30 -2.19 6.58 -5.47
CA MET A 30 -0.77 6.91 -5.53
C MET A 30 -0.51 8.39 -5.23
N VAL A 31 -1.42 9.28 -5.61
CA VAL A 31 -1.34 10.71 -5.26
C VAL A 31 -1.27 10.90 -3.74
N PHE A 32 -2.13 10.21 -3.00
CA PHE A 32 -2.13 10.24 -1.54
C PHE A 32 -0.85 9.63 -0.93
N PHE A 33 -0.37 8.57 -1.52
CA PHE A 33 0.80 7.88 -1.01
C PHE A 33 2.08 8.72 -1.17
N VAL A 34 2.22 9.40 -2.30
CA VAL A 34 3.40 10.19 -2.68
C VAL A 34 3.41 11.56 -2.02
N THR A 35 2.24 12.25 -1.93
CA THR A 35 2.16 13.61 -1.40
C THR A 35 2.54 13.67 0.07
N LYS A 36 3.58 14.43 0.39
CA LYS A 36 4.03 14.73 1.76
C LYS A 36 3.97 16.23 2.00
N GLU A 37 4.19 16.64 3.24
CA GLU A 37 4.22 18.06 3.61
C GLU A 37 5.33 18.81 2.88
N ASN A 38 6.51 18.19 2.81
CA ASN A 38 7.73 18.76 2.23
C ASN A 38 7.92 18.27 0.79
N ARG A 39 8.33 19.19 -0.13
CA ARG A 39 8.58 18.84 -1.55
C ARG A 39 9.72 17.85 -1.72
N VAL A 40 10.79 17.96 -0.92
CA VAL A 40 11.95 17.07 -1.01
C VAL A 40 11.55 15.64 -0.66
N ILE A 41 10.80 15.48 0.45
CA ILE A 41 10.32 14.15 0.87
C ILE A 41 9.34 13.58 -0.16
N THR A 42 8.47 14.41 -0.74
CA THR A 42 7.56 13.99 -1.83
C THR A 42 8.35 13.48 -3.04
N THR A 43 9.37 14.23 -3.48
CA THR A 43 10.21 13.83 -4.63
C THR A 43 10.99 12.54 -4.33
N LEU A 44 11.61 12.43 -3.15
CA LEU A 44 12.32 11.21 -2.75
C LEU A 44 11.38 10.00 -2.66
N THR A 45 10.16 10.19 -2.14
CA THR A 45 9.14 9.14 -2.11
C THR A 45 8.74 8.74 -3.53
N GLY A 46 8.55 9.72 -4.43
CA GLY A 46 8.24 9.46 -5.84
C GLY A 46 9.34 8.70 -6.56
N ILE A 47 10.60 9.10 -6.41
CA ILE A 47 11.76 8.40 -6.97
C ILE A 47 11.84 6.97 -6.41
N GLY A 48 11.67 6.81 -5.09
CA GLY A 48 11.68 5.51 -4.44
C GLY A 48 10.59 4.58 -4.97
N LEU A 49 9.38 5.09 -5.20
CA LEU A 49 8.29 4.32 -5.79
C LEU A 49 8.53 3.98 -7.25
N PHE A 50 9.04 4.92 -8.04
CA PHE A 50 9.41 4.67 -9.43
C PHE A 50 10.44 3.54 -9.54
N LEU A 51 11.53 3.64 -8.77
CA LEU A 51 12.57 2.60 -8.74
C LEU A 51 12.02 1.28 -8.19
N GLY A 52 11.26 1.33 -7.10
CA GLY A 52 10.66 0.15 -6.47
C GLY A 52 9.70 -0.58 -7.40
N ALA A 53 8.82 0.13 -8.09
CA ALA A 53 7.91 -0.46 -9.08
C ALA A 53 8.68 -1.03 -10.28
N THR A 54 9.67 -0.29 -10.80
CA THR A 54 10.45 -0.74 -11.96
C THR A 54 11.25 -2.00 -11.65
N ILE A 55 12.01 -1.99 -10.55
CA ILE A 55 12.80 -3.16 -10.12
C ILE A 55 11.88 -4.32 -9.74
N GLY A 56 10.81 -4.06 -8.98
CA GLY A 56 9.88 -5.08 -8.53
C GLY A 56 9.17 -5.77 -9.70
N ILE A 57 8.69 -5.02 -10.69
CA ILE A 57 8.01 -5.59 -11.86
C ILE A 57 8.99 -6.30 -12.78
N ALA A 58 10.17 -5.71 -13.03
CA ALA A 58 11.22 -6.36 -13.84
C ALA A 58 11.65 -7.69 -13.21
N THR A 59 11.85 -7.72 -11.90
CA THR A 59 12.18 -8.94 -11.16
C THR A 59 11.02 -9.94 -11.20
N SER A 60 9.77 -9.47 -11.11
CA SER A 60 8.59 -10.34 -11.23
C SER A 60 8.49 -11.00 -12.60
N LEU A 61 8.72 -10.27 -13.68
CA LEU A 61 8.74 -10.80 -15.05
C LEU A 61 9.83 -11.86 -15.20
N LEU A 62 11.01 -11.61 -14.61
CA LEU A 62 12.10 -12.59 -14.62
C LEU A 62 11.73 -13.87 -13.87
N PHE A 63 11.13 -13.74 -12.67
CA PHE A 63 10.71 -14.92 -11.91
C PHE A 63 9.57 -15.67 -12.59
N TYR A 64 8.62 -14.99 -13.23
CA TYR A 64 7.54 -15.66 -13.95
C TYR A 64 8.02 -16.57 -15.07
N ARG A 65 9.13 -16.24 -15.70
CA ARG A 65 9.77 -17.12 -16.71
C ARG A 65 10.01 -18.52 -16.16
N TYR A 66 10.24 -18.65 -14.84
CA TYR A 66 10.59 -19.92 -14.19
C TYR A 66 9.46 -20.45 -13.28
N THR A 67 8.51 -19.62 -12.87
CA THR A 67 7.50 -19.98 -11.85
C THR A 67 6.08 -20.01 -12.40
N PHE A 68 5.85 -19.60 -13.64
CA PHE A 68 4.49 -19.50 -14.19
C PHE A 68 3.83 -20.89 -14.27
N ASP A 69 4.55 -21.85 -14.84
CA ASP A 69 4.05 -23.24 -15.00
C ASP A 69 4.25 -24.11 -13.76
N TYR A 70 4.97 -23.60 -12.74
CA TYR A 70 5.32 -24.35 -11.53
C TYR A 70 4.85 -23.59 -10.27
N PRO A 71 3.56 -23.80 -9.85
CA PRO A 71 3.03 -23.18 -8.64
C PRO A 71 3.85 -23.51 -7.38
N GLU A 72 4.45 -24.69 -7.34
CA GLU A 72 5.30 -25.19 -6.25
C GLU A 72 6.53 -24.32 -6.02
N LEU A 73 7.11 -23.75 -7.09
CA LEU A 73 8.23 -22.80 -6.99
C LEU A 73 7.75 -21.39 -6.69
N ARG A 74 6.55 -21.01 -7.17
CA ARG A 74 6.01 -19.67 -7.00
C ARG A 74 5.70 -19.34 -5.54
N ILE A 75 5.15 -20.29 -4.79
CA ILE A 75 4.81 -20.11 -3.36
C ILE A 75 6.06 -19.80 -2.53
N PRO A 76 7.16 -20.59 -2.59
CA PRO A 76 8.41 -20.25 -1.92
C PRO A 76 9.01 -18.91 -2.33
N VAL A 77 8.97 -18.58 -3.63
CA VAL A 77 9.47 -17.29 -4.15
C VAL A 77 8.67 -16.13 -3.58
N MET A 78 7.36 -16.26 -3.48
CA MET A 78 6.50 -15.24 -2.88
C MET A 78 6.80 -15.08 -1.39
N ALA A 79 6.94 -16.18 -0.63
CA ALA A 79 7.30 -16.15 0.78
C ALA A 79 8.67 -15.51 1.01
N ALA A 80 9.67 -15.88 0.20
CA ALA A 80 11.00 -15.30 0.24
C ALA A 80 10.98 -13.80 -0.10
N SER A 81 10.14 -13.37 -1.04
CA SER A 81 9.99 -11.97 -1.43
C SER A 81 9.40 -11.12 -0.32
N VAL A 82 8.37 -11.62 0.38
CA VAL A 82 7.80 -10.95 1.56
C VAL A 82 8.85 -10.86 2.66
N PHE A 83 9.50 -11.97 2.96
CA PHE A 83 10.56 -12.01 3.99
C PHE A 83 11.68 -11.02 3.67
N ALA A 84 12.24 -11.09 2.47
CA ALA A 84 13.34 -10.22 2.05
C ALA A 84 12.91 -8.74 2.06
N GLY A 85 11.75 -8.42 1.51
CA GLY A 85 11.21 -7.06 1.51
C GLY A 85 11.04 -6.49 2.92
N MET A 86 10.53 -7.30 3.85
CA MET A 86 10.33 -6.89 5.24
C MET A 86 11.64 -6.82 6.02
N PHE A 87 12.54 -7.77 5.84
CA PHE A 87 13.87 -7.76 6.44
C PHE A 87 14.67 -6.55 5.97
N PHE A 88 14.82 -6.38 4.67
CA PHE A 88 15.58 -5.26 4.12
C PHE A 88 14.94 -3.90 4.40
N SER A 89 13.63 -3.82 4.58
CA SER A 89 12.97 -2.58 5.00
C SER A 89 13.46 -2.06 6.35
N ARG A 90 14.01 -2.93 7.18
CA ARG A 90 14.56 -2.60 8.51
C ARG A 90 16.07 -2.39 8.50
N VAL A 91 16.74 -3.09 7.62
CA VAL A 91 18.21 -3.21 7.59
C VAL A 91 18.85 -2.19 6.65
N PHE A 92 18.15 -1.82 5.57
CA PHE A 92 18.63 -0.81 4.63
C PHE A 92 18.38 0.61 5.11
N ALA A 93 19.33 1.50 4.86
CA ALA A 93 19.16 2.95 5.07
C ALA A 93 17.98 3.50 4.25
N ILE A 94 17.71 2.91 3.06
CA ILE A 94 16.56 3.21 2.19
C ILE A 94 15.49 2.11 2.37
N GLY A 95 15.11 1.85 3.61
CA GLY A 95 14.15 0.79 3.96
C GLY A 95 12.82 0.82 3.19
N PRO A 96 12.17 1.99 2.96
CA PRO A 96 10.95 2.07 2.17
C PRO A 96 11.08 1.55 0.73
N LEU A 97 12.25 1.69 0.10
CA LEU A 97 12.50 1.16 -1.25
C LEU A 97 12.53 -0.37 -1.24
N ALA A 98 13.25 -0.97 -0.28
CA ALA A 98 13.31 -2.42 -0.14
C ALA A 98 11.91 -3.02 0.15
N PHE A 99 11.12 -2.36 1.00
CA PHE A 99 9.72 -2.72 1.21
C PHE A 99 8.92 -2.68 -0.09
N ALA A 100 9.05 -1.60 -0.87
CA ALA A 100 8.30 -1.45 -2.13
C ALA A 100 8.65 -2.56 -3.13
N ILE A 101 9.92 -2.89 -3.31
CA ILE A 101 10.37 -3.96 -4.21
C ILE A 101 9.81 -5.31 -3.78
N GLY A 102 10.02 -5.69 -2.51
CA GLY A 102 9.56 -6.98 -1.98
C GLY A 102 8.03 -7.11 -2.00
N TYR A 103 7.33 -6.01 -1.70
CA TYR A 103 5.88 -5.96 -1.74
C TYR A 103 5.33 -6.10 -3.18
N VAL A 104 5.87 -5.35 -4.13
CA VAL A 104 5.46 -5.43 -5.54
C VAL A 104 5.71 -6.84 -6.07
N LEU A 105 6.87 -7.41 -5.80
CA LEU A 105 7.21 -8.76 -6.21
C LEU A 105 6.24 -9.80 -5.63
N ALA A 106 5.93 -9.71 -4.34
CA ALA A 106 5.01 -10.64 -3.67
C ALA A 106 3.57 -10.51 -4.21
N VAL A 107 3.07 -9.29 -4.38
CA VAL A 107 1.73 -9.06 -4.91
C VAL A 107 1.60 -9.50 -6.36
N THR A 108 2.59 -9.20 -7.18
CA THR A 108 2.57 -9.63 -8.58
C THR A 108 2.59 -11.15 -8.69
N GLN A 109 3.40 -11.87 -7.92
CA GLN A 109 3.41 -13.33 -7.91
C GLN A 109 2.03 -13.93 -7.55
N SER A 110 1.23 -13.26 -6.74
CA SER A 110 -0.14 -13.69 -6.44
C SER A 110 -1.14 -13.45 -7.58
N MET A 111 -0.77 -12.71 -8.63
CA MET A 111 -1.68 -12.42 -9.77
C MET A 111 -1.77 -13.58 -10.75
N ALA A 112 -0.76 -14.44 -10.83
CA ALA A 112 -0.72 -15.58 -11.75
C ALA A 112 -1.87 -16.59 -11.56
N GLU A 113 -2.51 -16.58 -10.39
CA GLU A 113 -3.63 -17.48 -10.08
C GLU A 113 -4.94 -17.01 -10.72
N THR A 114 -5.06 -15.72 -10.96
CA THR A 114 -6.27 -15.12 -11.55
C THR A 114 -6.17 -14.98 -13.06
N VAL A 115 -4.97 -15.12 -13.63
CA VAL A 115 -4.69 -14.91 -15.05
C VAL A 115 -4.19 -16.23 -15.66
N ARG A 116 -4.94 -16.78 -16.61
CA ARG A 116 -4.61 -18.07 -17.25
C ARG A 116 -3.65 -17.95 -18.44
N ASN A 117 -3.47 -16.75 -18.97
CA ASN A 117 -2.68 -16.50 -20.16
C ASN A 117 -1.45 -15.66 -19.82
N THR A 118 -0.26 -16.11 -20.21
CA THR A 118 1.02 -15.43 -19.98
C THR A 118 1.03 -14.02 -20.58
N ASP A 119 0.47 -13.83 -21.78
CA ASP A 119 0.41 -12.51 -22.43
C ASP A 119 -0.44 -11.52 -21.65
N GLU A 120 -1.55 -12.00 -21.11
CA GLU A 120 -2.46 -11.20 -20.28
C GLU A 120 -1.77 -10.80 -18.97
N LEU A 121 -1.01 -11.71 -18.37
CA LEU A 121 -0.22 -11.46 -17.17
C LEU A 121 0.86 -10.39 -17.43
N VAL A 122 1.66 -10.57 -18.48
CA VAL A 122 2.71 -9.61 -18.84
C VAL A 122 2.12 -8.24 -19.12
N ARG A 123 1.04 -8.18 -19.89
CA ARG A 123 0.32 -6.93 -20.18
C ARG A 123 -0.23 -6.29 -18.90
N GLY A 124 -0.80 -7.08 -18.00
CA GLY A 124 -1.28 -6.63 -16.69
C GLY A 124 -0.17 -6.03 -15.82
N LEU A 125 1.02 -6.65 -15.82
CA LEU A 125 2.18 -6.14 -15.09
C LEU A 125 2.74 -4.84 -15.68
N LEU A 126 2.79 -4.72 -17.01
CA LEU A 126 3.19 -3.48 -17.67
C LEU A 126 2.18 -2.36 -17.41
N TRP A 127 0.88 -2.66 -17.44
CA TRP A 127 -0.14 -1.70 -17.02
C TRP A 127 0.00 -1.31 -15.55
N LEU A 128 0.30 -2.26 -14.66
CA LEU A 128 0.56 -1.97 -13.24
C LEU A 128 1.73 -0.98 -13.08
N TRP A 129 2.77 -1.13 -13.88
CA TRP A 129 3.87 -0.16 -13.90
C TRP A 129 3.41 1.23 -14.33
N VAL A 130 2.66 1.33 -15.42
CA VAL A 130 2.12 2.61 -15.93
C VAL A 130 1.25 3.29 -14.88
N ILE A 131 0.26 2.58 -14.29
CA ILE A 131 -0.68 3.15 -13.31
C ILE A 131 -0.05 3.53 -11.97
N ILE A 132 1.19 3.12 -11.71
CA ILE A 132 1.98 3.59 -10.58
C ILE A 132 2.83 4.80 -11.00
N VAL A 133 3.52 4.72 -12.12
CA VAL A 133 4.55 5.69 -12.50
C VAL A 133 3.97 7.03 -12.95
N PHE A 134 2.92 7.04 -13.80
CA PHE A 134 2.39 8.31 -14.30
C PHE A 134 1.77 9.19 -13.20
N PRO A 135 0.97 8.66 -12.23
CA PRO A 135 0.45 9.51 -11.15
C PRO A 135 1.55 9.98 -10.20
N VAL A 136 2.61 9.18 -10.01
CA VAL A 136 3.79 9.60 -9.25
C VAL A 136 4.45 10.80 -9.92
N ALA A 137 4.68 10.76 -11.24
CA ALA A 137 5.27 11.86 -11.98
C ALA A 137 4.41 13.14 -11.89
N ILE A 138 3.11 13.04 -12.12
CA ILE A 138 2.17 14.17 -12.00
C ILE A 138 2.19 14.73 -10.59
N THR A 139 2.16 13.87 -9.57
CA THR A 139 2.16 14.31 -8.17
C THR A 139 3.44 15.05 -7.83
N VAL A 140 4.60 14.57 -8.27
CA VAL A 140 5.88 15.25 -8.06
C VAL A 140 5.86 16.62 -8.73
N ILE A 141 5.40 16.74 -9.98
CA ILE A 141 5.31 18.01 -10.71
C ILE A 141 4.41 18.99 -9.96
N ILE A 142 3.20 18.59 -9.58
CA ILE A 142 2.25 19.44 -8.84
C ILE A 142 2.85 19.89 -7.50
N ASN A 143 3.52 19.00 -6.78
CA ASN A 143 4.12 19.36 -5.50
C ASN A 143 5.35 20.28 -5.68
N GLN A 144 6.11 20.16 -6.76
CA GLN A 144 7.20 21.06 -7.03
C GLN A 144 6.73 22.48 -7.36
N THR A 145 5.61 22.61 -8.05
CA THR A 145 5.05 23.90 -8.44
C THR A 145 4.27 24.59 -7.31
N LEU A 146 3.49 23.84 -6.55
CA LEU A 146 2.53 24.37 -5.56
C LEU A 146 2.99 24.23 -4.10
N SER A 147 4.14 23.61 -3.83
CA SER A 147 4.64 23.52 -2.45
C SER A 147 5.34 24.82 -2.05
N PRO A 148 5.15 25.30 -0.81
CA PRO A 148 5.97 26.39 -0.28
C PRO A 148 7.46 26.03 -0.37
N THR A 149 8.32 27.04 -0.56
CA THR A 149 9.76 26.83 -0.56
C THR A 149 10.17 26.30 0.81
N ASP A 150 10.80 25.13 0.83
CA ASP A 150 11.23 24.54 2.10
C ASP A 150 12.22 25.48 2.80
N PRO A 151 12.13 25.65 4.12
CA PRO A 151 13.21 26.23 4.88
C PRO A 151 14.48 25.41 4.61
N LYS A 152 15.61 26.09 4.37
CA LYS A 152 16.91 25.45 4.09
C LYS A 152 17.09 24.26 5.01
N PRO A 153 17.48 23.07 4.50
CA PRO A 153 17.69 21.93 5.36
C PRO A 153 18.69 22.31 6.44
N SER A 154 18.25 22.18 7.68
CA SER A 154 19.15 22.34 8.84
C SER A 154 20.31 21.36 8.61
N ALA A 155 21.54 21.88 8.61
CA ALA A 155 22.76 21.16 8.27
C ALA A 155 23.18 20.07 9.28
N SER A 156 22.23 19.43 9.96
CA SER A 156 22.46 18.45 11.03
C SER A 156 21.99 17.03 10.73
N ALA A 157 21.86 16.64 9.49
CA ALA A 157 21.81 15.22 9.16
C ALA A 157 23.17 14.82 8.56
N LYS A 158 24.13 14.50 9.41
CA LYS A 158 25.31 13.70 8.99
C LYS A 158 24.76 12.40 8.43
N THR A 159 24.67 12.33 7.11
CA THR A 159 24.40 11.11 6.37
C THR A 159 25.55 10.15 6.71
N LYS A 160 25.32 9.19 7.61
CA LYS A 160 26.22 8.05 7.71
C LYS A 160 26.19 7.37 6.37
N ASN A 161 27.33 7.35 5.67
CA ASN A 161 27.54 6.71 4.37
C ASN A 161 27.46 5.17 4.41
N SER A 162 26.68 4.61 5.30
CA SER A 162 26.46 3.16 5.43
C SER A 162 25.13 2.81 4.79
N LEU A 163 25.14 1.92 3.80
CA LEU A 163 23.94 1.38 3.15
C LEU A 163 23.09 0.54 4.12
N PHE A 164 23.73 0.02 5.17
CA PHE A 164 23.11 -0.83 6.18
C PHE A 164 23.16 -0.18 7.55
N VAL A 165 22.19 -0.50 8.39
CA VAL A 165 22.22 -0.18 9.82
C VAL A 165 23.38 -0.94 10.46
N PRO A 166 24.12 -0.36 11.44
CA PRO A 166 25.33 -0.97 12.02
C PRO A 166 25.13 -2.39 12.59
N ASP A 167 23.93 -2.70 13.08
CA ASP A 167 23.54 -4.00 13.65
C ASP A 167 22.73 -4.89 12.70
N ALA A 168 22.76 -4.58 11.40
CA ALA A 168 21.95 -5.17 10.36
C ALA A 168 21.89 -6.71 10.36
N PHE A 169 23.04 -7.36 10.58
CA PHE A 169 23.19 -8.82 10.49
C PHE A 169 23.43 -9.47 11.87
N THR A 170 23.54 -8.68 12.93
CA THR A 170 23.80 -9.18 14.29
C THR A 170 22.52 -9.21 15.14
N ASN A 171 21.52 -8.37 14.81
CA ASN A 171 20.29 -8.28 15.56
C ASN A 171 19.23 -9.27 15.05
N PRO A 172 18.89 -10.33 15.79
CA PRO A 172 17.93 -11.35 15.36
C PRO A 172 16.50 -10.80 15.23
N ASN A 173 16.21 -9.63 15.79
CA ASN A 173 14.86 -9.05 15.75
C ASN A 173 14.43 -8.68 14.32
N TYR A 174 15.35 -8.29 13.44
CA TYR A 174 15.04 -8.02 12.05
C TYR A 174 14.61 -9.26 11.28
N VAL A 175 15.29 -10.39 11.53
CA VAL A 175 14.92 -11.69 10.94
C VAL A 175 13.58 -12.16 11.48
N ARG A 176 13.37 -12.08 12.81
CA ARG A 176 12.10 -12.45 13.45
C ARG A 176 10.94 -11.61 12.91
N PHE A 177 11.14 -10.30 12.73
CA PHE A 177 10.14 -9.42 12.14
C PHE A 177 9.79 -9.85 10.71
N GLY A 178 10.77 -10.05 9.83
CA GLY A 178 10.55 -10.52 8.47
C GLY A 178 9.80 -11.86 8.42
N LEU A 179 10.18 -12.81 9.29
CA LEU A 179 9.53 -14.13 9.38
C LEU A 179 8.09 -14.02 9.89
N LYS A 180 7.81 -13.22 10.91
CA LYS A 180 6.44 -12.99 11.41
C LYS A 180 5.53 -12.48 10.29
N VAL A 181 5.99 -11.47 9.55
CA VAL A 181 5.18 -10.90 8.47
C VAL A 181 5.01 -11.86 7.31
N ALA A 182 6.08 -12.55 6.91
CA ALA A 182 6.02 -13.56 5.86
C ALA A 182 5.05 -14.69 6.23
N LEU A 183 5.12 -15.18 7.47
CA LEU A 183 4.21 -16.23 7.96
C LEU A 183 2.75 -15.75 7.97
N ALA A 184 2.48 -14.54 8.50
CA ALA A 184 1.13 -13.98 8.52
C ALA A 184 0.57 -13.80 7.09
N ALA A 185 1.37 -13.24 6.19
CA ALA A 185 0.98 -13.03 4.81
C ALA A 185 0.72 -14.35 4.09
N MET A 186 1.62 -15.34 4.21
CA MET A 186 1.47 -16.65 3.57
C MET A 186 0.31 -17.45 4.16
N SER A 187 0.03 -17.34 5.46
CA SER A 187 -1.17 -17.95 6.06
C SER A 187 -2.45 -17.37 5.45
N CYS A 188 -2.51 -16.06 5.25
CA CYS A 188 -3.64 -15.43 4.56
C CYS A 188 -3.74 -15.87 3.10
N TYR A 189 -2.61 -16.03 2.41
CA TYR A 189 -2.54 -16.51 1.04
C TYR A 189 -3.11 -17.91 0.92
N ILE A 190 -2.61 -18.86 1.73
CA ILE A 190 -3.10 -20.23 1.75
C ILE A 190 -4.59 -20.29 2.09
N MET A 191 -5.03 -19.47 3.03
CA MET A 191 -6.42 -19.44 3.46
C MET A 191 -7.37 -18.98 2.34
N TYR A 192 -7.06 -17.89 1.62
CA TYR A 192 -7.96 -17.46 0.54
C TYR A 192 -7.92 -18.40 -0.67
N MET A 193 -6.80 -19.08 -0.90
CA MET A 193 -6.69 -20.13 -1.92
C MET A 193 -7.51 -21.38 -1.55
N ALA A 194 -7.40 -21.84 -0.31
CA ALA A 194 -8.15 -22.99 0.18
C ALA A 194 -9.67 -22.75 0.20
N LEU A 195 -10.09 -21.48 0.36
CA LEU A 195 -11.50 -21.09 0.32
C LEU A 195 -12.00 -20.81 -1.11
N ASP A 196 -11.13 -20.90 -2.12
CA ASP A 196 -11.42 -20.48 -3.51
C ASP A 196 -12.05 -19.08 -3.56
N TRP A 197 -11.53 -18.17 -2.74
CA TRP A 197 -12.06 -16.81 -2.61
C TRP A 197 -11.01 -15.73 -2.88
N PRO A 198 -10.59 -15.54 -4.14
CA PRO A 198 -9.52 -14.57 -4.49
C PRO A 198 -9.91 -13.10 -4.17
N GLY A 199 -11.18 -12.82 -3.98
CA GLY A 199 -11.67 -11.49 -3.61
C GLY A 199 -11.14 -10.99 -2.26
N ILE A 200 -10.76 -11.90 -1.32
CA ILE A 200 -10.19 -11.52 -0.01
C ILE A 200 -8.65 -11.45 0.00
N ARG A 201 -8.00 -11.41 -1.16
CA ARG A 201 -6.54 -11.19 -1.30
C ARG A 201 -6.03 -9.97 -0.51
N THR A 202 -6.92 -9.04 -0.18
CA THR A 202 -6.64 -7.89 0.70
C THR A 202 -6.10 -8.33 2.07
N ALA A 203 -6.38 -9.55 2.53
CA ALA A 203 -5.84 -10.09 3.78
C ALA A 203 -4.30 -10.19 3.73
N PHE A 204 -3.76 -10.81 2.67
CA PHE A 204 -2.32 -10.88 2.40
C PHE A 204 -1.67 -9.48 2.39
N ILE A 205 -2.27 -8.56 1.64
CA ILE A 205 -1.82 -7.17 1.54
C ILE A 205 -1.84 -6.49 2.92
N THR A 206 -2.88 -6.72 3.71
CA THR A 206 -3.05 -6.10 5.03
C THR A 206 -1.93 -6.49 5.98
N CYS A 207 -1.52 -7.77 6.02
CA CYS A 207 -0.41 -8.23 6.86
C CYS A 207 0.88 -7.44 6.59
N CYS A 208 1.20 -7.19 5.32
CA CYS A 208 2.39 -6.42 4.95
C CYS A 208 2.30 -4.95 5.37
N PHE A 209 1.13 -4.32 5.19
CA PHE A 209 0.98 -2.88 5.43
C PHE A 209 0.81 -2.48 6.89
N ILE A 210 0.25 -3.34 7.74
CA ILE A 210 0.05 -3.01 9.16
C ILE A 210 1.26 -3.33 10.01
N ALA A 211 2.14 -4.22 9.55
CA ALA A 211 3.30 -4.68 10.31
C ALA A 211 4.22 -3.51 10.73
N LEU A 212 4.46 -3.40 12.02
CA LEU A 212 5.37 -2.44 12.65
C LEU A 212 6.23 -3.16 13.69
N GLU A 213 7.20 -2.45 14.27
CA GLU A 213 8.14 -3.02 15.23
C GLU A 213 7.47 -3.61 16.46
N SER A 214 6.47 -2.91 17.00
CA SER A 214 5.77 -3.38 18.19
C SER A 214 4.35 -3.86 17.89
N THR A 215 3.90 -4.85 18.64
CA THR A 215 2.53 -5.39 18.55
C THR A 215 1.48 -4.30 18.80
N GLY A 216 1.71 -3.42 19.78
CA GLY A 216 0.82 -2.30 20.07
C GLY A 216 0.70 -1.29 18.92
N ALA A 217 1.82 -0.92 18.29
CA ALA A 217 1.83 -0.04 17.14
C ALA A 217 1.15 -0.70 15.92
N THR A 218 1.35 -1.98 15.71
CA THR A 218 0.70 -2.78 14.67
C THR A 218 -0.81 -2.80 14.87
N MET A 219 -1.30 -3.05 16.10
CA MET A 219 -2.73 -3.07 16.39
C MET A 219 -3.38 -1.69 16.26
N ARG A 220 -2.69 -0.62 16.65
CA ARG A 220 -3.17 0.75 16.42
C ARG A 220 -3.32 1.05 14.92
N LYS A 221 -2.33 0.69 14.11
CA LYS A 221 -2.38 0.87 12.65
C LYS A 221 -3.46 0.02 12.01
N ALA A 222 -3.68 -1.20 12.51
CA ALA A 222 -4.76 -2.09 12.09
C ALA A 222 -6.14 -1.48 12.34
N ARG A 223 -6.38 -0.93 13.54
CA ARG A 223 -7.64 -0.22 13.87
C ARG A 223 -7.88 0.98 12.96
N LEU A 224 -6.86 1.80 12.70
CA LEU A 224 -6.96 2.93 11.78
C LEU A 224 -7.26 2.48 10.34
N ARG A 225 -6.70 1.34 9.92
CA ARG A 225 -6.98 0.73 8.62
C ARG A 225 -8.43 0.31 8.52
N LEU A 226 -8.95 -0.40 9.53
CA LEU A 226 -10.33 -0.87 9.55
C LEU A 226 -11.31 0.31 9.57
N ALA A 227 -11.11 1.28 10.47
CA ALA A 227 -11.95 2.46 10.58
C ALA A 227 -11.95 3.29 9.29
N GLY A 228 -10.76 3.56 8.72
CA GLY A 228 -10.63 4.29 7.46
C GLY A 228 -11.32 3.59 6.30
N CYS A 229 -11.17 2.26 6.19
CA CYS A 229 -11.85 1.49 5.15
C CYS A 229 -13.37 1.44 5.34
N ALA A 230 -13.86 1.35 6.58
CA ALA A 230 -15.29 1.39 6.87
C ALA A 230 -15.90 2.75 6.48
N ILE A 231 -15.27 3.85 6.88
CA ILE A 231 -15.72 5.21 6.53
C ILE A 231 -15.66 5.43 5.01
N GLY A 232 -14.53 5.14 4.37
CA GLY A 232 -14.35 5.32 2.93
C GLY A 232 -15.27 4.43 2.10
N GLY A 233 -15.46 3.18 2.53
CA GLY A 233 -16.41 2.24 1.93
C GLY A 233 -17.86 2.71 2.05
N LEU A 234 -18.26 3.21 3.22
CA LEU A 234 -19.60 3.77 3.44
C LEU A 234 -19.83 5.01 2.56
N LEU A 235 -18.88 5.93 2.52
CA LEU A 235 -18.97 7.11 1.65
C LEU A 235 -19.06 6.73 0.17
N GLY A 236 -18.24 5.78 -0.28
CA GLY A 236 -18.28 5.27 -1.64
C GLY A 236 -19.59 4.55 -1.96
N PHE A 237 -20.10 3.76 -1.02
CA PHE A 237 -21.39 3.09 -1.14
C PHE A 237 -22.55 4.09 -1.29
N LEU A 238 -22.61 5.10 -0.42
CA LEU A 238 -23.63 6.16 -0.51
C LEU A 238 -23.50 6.95 -1.81
N ALA A 239 -22.28 7.22 -2.26
CA ALA A 239 -22.05 7.88 -3.54
C ALA A 239 -22.58 7.05 -4.72
N ILE A 240 -22.32 5.74 -4.74
CA ILE A 240 -22.82 4.83 -5.80
C ILE A 240 -24.36 4.76 -5.77
N LEU A 241 -24.95 4.75 -4.58
CA LEU A 241 -26.39 4.58 -4.46
C LEU A 241 -27.16 5.84 -4.86
N TYR A 242 -26.68 7.02 -4.46
CA TYR A 242 -27.44 8.28 -4.59
C TYR A 242 -26.87 9.26 -5.62
N LEU A 243 -25.55 9.31 -5.79
CA LEU A 243 -24.91 10.33 -6.63
C LEU A 243 -24.60 9.82 -8.04
N VAL A 244 -24.04 8.63 -8.16
CA VAL A 244 -23.64 8.05 -9.44
C VAL A 244 -24.82 7.89 -10.42
N PRO A 245 -26.01 7.45 -10.02
CA PRO A 245 -27.15 7.34 -10.93
C PRO A 245 -27.62 8.69 -11.52
N CYS A 246 -27.29 9.80 -10.83
CA CYS A 246 -27.65 11.15 -11.27
C CYS A 246 -26.54 11.84 -12.09
N MET A 247 -25.44 11.12 -12.38
CA MET A 247 -24.29 11.69 -13.09
C MET A 247 -24.40 11.43 -14.60
N GLU A 248 -24.47 12.51 -15.37
CA GLU A 248 -24.52 12.48 -16.83
C GLU A 248 -23.24 12.99 -17.50
N SER A 249 -22.28 13.50 -16.69
CA SER A 249 -21.08 14.16 -17.22
C SER A 249 -19.81 13.77 -16.48
N ILE A 250 -18.68 13.84 -17.17
CA ILE A 250 -17.35 13.66 -16.57
C ILE A 250 -17.08 14.69 -15.48
N LEU A 251 -17.69 15.89 -15.58
CA LEU A 251 -17.54 16.93 -14.58
C LEU A 251 -18.14 16.51 -13.23
N SER A 252 -19.29 15.86 -13.20
CA SER A 252 -19.91 15.36 -11.96
C SER A 252 -19.06 14.27 -11.31
N LEU A 253 -18.44 13.38 -12.10
CA LEU A 253 -17.50 12.40 -11.58
C LEU A 253 -16.23 13.05 -11.01
N VAL A 254 -15.69 14.06 -11.68
CA VAL A 254 -14.52 14.83 -11.18
C VAL A 254 -14.87 15.56 -9.90
N LEU A 255 -16.04 16.16 -9.78
CA LEU A 255 -16.48 16.83 -8.55
C LEU A 255 -16.66 15.83 -7.40
N LEU A 256 -17.23 14.66 -7.65
CA LEU A 256 -17.36 13.60 -6.65
C LEU A 256 -15.99 13.12 -6.16
N THR A 257 -15.07 12.88 -7.08
CA THR A 257 -13.71 12.43 -6.72
C THR A 257 -12.92 13.52 -5.99
N ALA A 258 -13.11 14.80 -6.37
CA ALA A 258 -12.53 15.94 -5.68
C ALA A 258 -13.06 16.06 -4.25
N ALA A 259 -14.37 15.90 -4.05
CA ALA A 259 -14.98 15.92 -2.72
C ALA A 259 -14.47 14.78 -1.82
N GLY A 260 -14.42 13.56 -2.35
CA GLY A 260 -13.85 12.42 -1.63
C GLY A 260 -12.37 12.59 -1.30
N ALA A 261 -11.59 13.12 -2.25
CA ALA A 261 -10.19 13.45 -2.05
C ALA A 261 -10.00 14.57 -1.01
N ALA A 262 -10.89 15.57 -0.96
CA ALA A 262 -10.84 16.66 0.01
C ALA A 262 -11.11 16.14 1.43
N LEU A 263 -12.14 15.31 1.62
CA LEU A 263 -12.46 14.68 2.92
C LEU A 263 -11.31 13.80 3.41
N ALA A 264 -10.85 12.88 2.57
CA ALA A 264 -9.76 11.97 2.91
C ALA A 264 -8.44 12.74 3.14
N GLY A 265 -8.17 13.75 2.33
CA GLY A 265 -7.00 14.63 2.42
C GLY A 265 -7.02 15.50 3.68
N TRP A 266 -8.19 15.96 4.11
CA TRP A 266 -8.34 16.69 5.36
C TRP A 266 -7.97 15.81 6.57
N VAL A 267 -8.44 14.57 6.60
CA VAL A 267 -8.07 13.60 7.65
C VAL A 267 -6.58 13.25 7.57
N ALA A 268 -6.05 13.05 6.37
CA ALA A 268 -4.63 12.70 6.16
C ALA A 268 -3.66 13.84 6.51
N ALA A 269 -4.08 15.10 6.29
CA ALA A 269 -3.30 16.30 6.61
C ALA A 269 -3.50 16.76 8.06
N GLY A 270 -4.41 16.16 8.80
CA GLY A 270 -4.73 16.51 10.18
C GLY A 270 -3.67 16.06 11.19
N SER A 271 -4.07 15.30 12.19
CA SER A 271 -3.13 14.80 13.20
C SER A 271 -2.33 13.59 12.69
N PRO A 272 -1.00 13.51 12.95
CA PRO A 272 -0.19 12.32 12.64
C PRO A 272 -0.75 11.01 13.25
N ARG A 273 -1.56 11.14 14.31
CA ARG A 273 -2.20 9.98 14.96
C ARG A 273 -3.25 9.31 14.10
N ILE A 274 -3.95 10.06 13.23
CA ILE A 274 -5.07 9.58 12.40
C ILE A 274 -4.77 9.68 10.90
N ALA A 275 -3.65 10.29 10.50
CA ALA A 275 -3.29 10.51 9.10
C ALA A 275 -3.38 9.22 8.25
N TYR A 276 -3.01 8.08 8.83
CA TYR A 276 -3.10 6.79 8.16
C TYR A 276 -4.56 6.39 7.84
N ALA A 277 -5.53 6.77 8.68
CA ALA A 277 -6.95 6.54 8.38
C ALA A 277 -7.39 7.34 7.15
N GLY A 278 -6.90 8.57 6.96
CA GLY A 278 -7.18 9.37 5.77
C GLY A 278 -6.75 8.67 4.47
N LEU A 279 -5.55 8.05 4.45
CA LEU A 279 -5.12 7.24 3.32
C LEU A 279 -6.07 6.05 3.06
N GLN A 280 -6.58 5.43 4.11
CA GLN A 280 -7.48 4.27 3.97
C GLN A 280 -8.89 4.70 3.52
N ILE A 281 -9.37 5.88 3.96
CA ILE A 281 -10.61 6.48 3.46
C ILE A 281 -10.51 6.71 1.94
N ALA A 282 -9.43 7.35 1.48
CA ALA A 282 -9.19 7.58 0.05
C ALA A 282 -9.18 6.27 -0.74
N LEU A 283 -8.42 5.29 -0.26
CA LEU A 283 -8.27 3.99 -0.92
C LEU A 283 -9.61 3.27 -1.06
N ALA A 284 -10.40 3.19 0.02
CA ALA A 284 -11.69 2.51 0.00
C ALA A 284 -12.71 3.25 -0.87
N PHE A 285 -12.76 4.58 -0.77
CA PHE A 285 -13.65 5.43 -1.55
C PHE A 285 -13.36 5.29 -3.06
N PHE A 286 -12.10 5.46 -3.49
CA PHE A 286 -11.76 5.34 -4.91
C PHE A 286 -11.97 3.93 -5.45
N MET A 287 -11.70 2.89 -4.64
CA MET A 287 -12.02 1.52 -5.06
C MET A 287 -13.51 1.28 -5.26
N CYS A 288 -14.39 1.95 -4.53
CA CYS A 288 -15.82 1.85 -4.75
C CYS A 288 -16.24 2.52 -6.06
N ILE A 289 -15.68 3.72 -6.35
CA ILE A 289 -16.10 4.51 -7.51
C ILE A 289 -15.47 4.03 -8.81
N PHE A 290 -14.18 3.64 -8.79
CA PHE A 290 -13.42 3.26 -9.98
C PHE A 290 -13.20 1.75 -10.05
N GLN A 291 -14.25 0.96 -10.24
CA GLN A 291 -14.12 -0.51 -10.37
C GLN A 291 -13.81 -0.97 -11.80
N GLY A 292 -14.07 -0.13 -12.79
CA GLY A 292 -13.84 -0.37 -14.21
C GLY A 292 -13.73 0.95 -14.96
N PHE A 293 -14.10 0.94 -16.24
CA PHE A 293 -14.22 2.16 -17.06
C PHE A 293 -15.50 2.96 -16.75
N ALA A 294 -16.40 2.37 -15.97
CA ALA A 294 -17.63 3.00 -15.48
C ALA A 294 -17.85 2.65 -14.01
N PRO A 295 -18.60 3.47 -13.26
CA PRO A 295 -18.98 3.13 -11.89
C PRO A 295 -19.84 1.85 -11.90
N GLU A 296 -19.33 0.79 -11.28
CA GLU A 296 -20.06 -0.47 -11.13
C GLU A 296 -20.65 -0.59 -9.73
N THR A 297 -21.87 -1.14 -9.64
CA THR A 297 -22.62 -1.28 -8.38
C THR A 297 -22.36 -2.61 -7.67
N HIS A 298 -21.17 -3.21 -7.83
CA HIS A 298 -20.86 -4.50 -7.22
C HIS A 298 -20.47 -4.38 -5.73
N PHE A 299 -21.43 -4.63 -4.86
CA PHE A 299 -21.22 -4.67 -3.40
C PHE A 299 -20.21 -5.74 -2.94
N ALA A 300 -19.98 -6.77 -3.77
CA ALA A 300 -19.03 -7.83 -3.48
C ALA A 300 -17.60 -7.28 -3.24
N THR A 301 -17.18 -6.24 -3.95
CA THR A 301 -15.86 -5.63 -3.79
C THR A 301 -15.69 -5.03 -2.40
N ILE A 302 -16.69 -4.30 -1.91
CA ILE A 302 -16.66 -3.69 -0.56
C ILE A 302 -16.62 -4.78 0.50
N ARG A 303 -17.54 -5.74 0.40
CA ARG A 303 -17.61 -6.89 1.33
C ARG A 303 -16.27 -7.64 1.38
N ASN A 304 -15.74 -8.04 0.23
CA ASN A 304 -14.50 -8.80 0.12
C ASN A 304 -13.32 -8.04 0.71
N ARG A 305 -13.28 -6.72 0.53
CA ARG A 305 -12.26 -5.88 1.11
C ARG A 305 -12.33 -5.83 2.64
N VAL A 306 -13.52 -5.61 3.19
CA VAL A 306 -13.71 -5.57 4.65
C VAL A 306 -13.34 -6.92 5.26
N VAL A 307 -13.86 -8.02 4.70
CA VAL A 307 -13.54 -9.38 5.16
C VAL A 307 -12.04 -9.65 5.08
N GLY A 308 -11.39 -9.31 3.97
CA GLY A 308 -9.94 -9.48 3.82
C GLY A 308 -9.13 -8.66 4.81
N ILE A 309 -9.53 -7.41 5.10
CA ILE A 309 -8.84 -6.57 6.10
C ILE A 309 -8.99 -7.18 7.49
N VAL A 310 -10.21 -7.56 7.89
CA VAL A 310 -10.47 -8.18 9.20
C VAL A 310 -9.66 -9.46 9.35
N LEU A 311 -9.69 -10.32 8.33
CA LEU A 311 -8.92 -11.57 8.33
C LEU A 311 -7.41 -11.31 8.46
N GLY A 312 -6.86 -10.37 7.66
CA GLY A 312 -5.44 -10.01 7.75
C GLY A 312 -5.05 -9.44 9.11
N ILE A 313 -5.93 -8.66 9.75
CA ILE A 313 -5.70 -8.15 11.11
C ILE A 313 -5.70 -9.30 12.12
N LEU A 314 -6.67 -10.20 12.06
CA LEU A 314 -6.77 -11.35 12.97
C LEU A 314 -5.55 -12.27 12.86
N VAL A 315 -5.18 -12.65 11.65
CA VAL A 315 -4.00 -13.50 11.41
C VAL A 315 -2.72 -12.80 11.89
N SER A 316 -2.55 -11.51 11.57
CA SER A 316 -1.40 -10.75 12.07
C SER A 316 -1.38 -10.67 13.59
N ALA A 317 -2.53 -10.42 14.24
CA ALA A 317 -2.63 -10.36 15.69
C ALA A 317 -2.19 -11.68 16.33
N VAL A 318 -2.69 -12.81 15.82
CA VAL A 318 -2.31 -14.14 16.30
C VAL A 318 -0.80 -14.37 16.12
N VAL A 319 -0.27 -14.15 14.91
CA VAL A 319 1.14 -14.39 14.64
C VAL A 319 2.04 -13.49 15.51
N PHE A 320 1.73 -12.19 15.63
CA PHE A 320 2.55 -11.25 16.41
C PHE A 320 2.45 -11.50 17.91
N GLN A 321 1.34 -12.01 18.40
CA GLN A 321 1.13 -12.28 19.83
C GLN A 321 1.76 -13.61 20.28
N TYR A 322 1.64 -14.66 19.45
CA TYR A 322 2.05 -16.01 19.84
C TYR A 322 3.45 -16.39 19.33
N LEU A 323 3.88 -15.84 18.19
CA LEU A 323 5.18 -16.16 17.63
C LEU A 323 6.22 -15.16 18.15
N TRP A 324 7.15 -15.61 18.99
CA TRP A 324 8.17 -14.77 19.65
C TRP A 324 7.53 -13.51 20.26
N PRO A 325 6.74 -13.66 21.35
CA PRO A 325 6.17 -12.51 22.04
C PRO A 325 7.31 -11.55 22.41
N GLU A 326 7.08 -10.26 22.20
CA GLU A 326 8.01 -9.24 22.64
C GLU A 326 8.10 -9.33 24.15
N LEU A 327 9.28 -9.66 24.69
CA LEU A 327 9.55 -9.48 26.10
C LEU A 327 9.38 -7.98 26.34
N GLU A 328 8.31 -7.60 27.04
CA GLU A 328 8.05 -6.20 27.35
C GLU A 328 9.33 -5.58 27.92
N ALA A 329 9.76 -4.46 27.34
CA ALA A 329 10.87 -3.64 27.85
C ALA A 329 10.61 -3.12 29.29
N GLY A 330 9.58 -3.62 29.97
CA GLY A 330 9.26 -3.43 31.38
C GLY A 330 10.10 -4.26 32.35
N GLY A 331 10.75 -5.34 31.88
CA GLY A 331 11.64 -6.16 32.72
C GLY A 331 12.95 -5.45 33.04
N GLU A 332 13.49 -4.71 32.09
CA GLU A 332 14.74 -3.97 32.30
C GLU A 332 14.60 -2.75 33.24
N ARG A 333 13.43 -2.11 33.26
CA ARG A 333 13.17 -1.01 34.22
C ARG A 333 12.95 -1.50 35.65
N ARG A 334 12.53 -2.74 35.86
CA ARG A 334 12.44 -3.32 37.22
C ARG A 334 13.78 -3.82 37.72
N ALA A 335 14.67 -4.33 36.86
CA ALA A 335 15.99 -4.74 37.20
C ALA A 335 16.99 -3.56 37.45
N ALA A 336 16.70 -2.38 36.86
CA ALA A 336 17.51 -1.18 37.10
C ALA A 336 17.06 -0.37 38.34
N ASN A 337 15.92 -0.69 38.94
CA ASN A 337 15.39 -0.05 40.17
C ASN A 337 15.37 -0.98 41.37
N SER A 338 15.94 -2.18 41.30
CA SER A 338 16.25 -3.09 42.37
C SER A 338 17.77 -3.16 42.59
#